data_f2edc0bfc5615a770a0eaff15cdfa14e
#
_entry.id   f2edc0bfc5615a770a0eaff15cdfa14e
#
_cell.length_a   1.000
_cell.length_b   1.000
_cell.length_c   1.000
_cell.angle_alpha   90.00
_cell.angle_beta   90.00
_cell.angle_gamma   90.00
#
_symmetry.space_group_name_H-M   'P 1'
#
loop_
_entity.id
_entity.type
_entity.pdbx_description
1 polymer ?
#
loop_
_entity_poly.entity_id
_entity_poly.type
_entity_poly.pdbx_seq_one_letter_code
_entity_poly.pdbx_strand_id
1 'polypeptide(L)'
;MVVAGKGKNNPLDPFATPTSIAEEAERRRMNPKMLASFVDGTKTMVEMAAVANATGFVPDVPGMHGPAEKDPALLAGLFSLREEGGLLSSYGVVDYVRGVAPGVFVIVRSGTVPVREMLEYLGQGPGPNYVLYRPYHLTSLETPISVARAVLYGEATVAMRGRPRAEVVAVAK
;
A
#
# COMPACT_ATOMS: atom_id res chain seq x y z
N MET A 1 1.74 -11.13 -9.22
CA MET A 1 1.78 -10.18 -8.08
C MET A 1 1.68 -10.98 -6.80
N VAL A 2 2.52 -10.67 -5.84
CA VAL A 2 2.59 -11.37 -4.55
C VAL A 2 2.38 -10.45 -3.35
N VAL A 3 2.64 -9.13 -3.52
CA VAL A 3 2.34 -8.09 -2.54
C VAL A 3 1.74 -6.88 -3.27
N ALA A 4 0.78 -6.20 -2.65
CA ALA A 4 0.27 -4.91 -3.08
C ALA A 4 0.30 -3.94 -1.91
N GLY A 5 0.82 -2.73 -2.12
CA GLY A 5 1.01 -1.81 -1.01
C GLY A 5 1.16 -0.36 -1.38
N LYS A 6 1.31 0.44 -0.34
CA LYS A 6 1.49 1.89 -0.45
C LYS A 6 2.48 2.44 0.57
N GLY A 7 3.00 3.61 0.30
CA GLY A 7 3.76 4.39 1.27
C GLY A 7 2.87 5.11 2.29
N LYS A 8 3.39 5.33 3.49
CA LYS A 8 2.81 6.14 4.55
C LYS A 8 3.78 7.26 4.96
N ASN A 9 3.35 8.52 4.78
CA ASN A 9 4.17 9.68 5.09
C ASN A 9 4.26 10.02 6.58
N ASN A 10 3.09 9.96 7.24
CA ASN A 10 3.00 10.40 8.64
C ASN A 10 3.44 9.26 9.56
N PRO A 11 3.98 9.56 10.74
CA PRO A 11 4.17 8.57 11.79
C PRO A 11 2.88 7.82 12.05
N LEU A 12 2.98 6.63 12.59
CA LEU A 12 1.82 5.89 13.07
C LEU A 12 1.74 6.06 14.58
N ASP A 13 0.71 6.77 15.04
CA ASP A 13 0.29 6.85 16.43
C ASP A 13 -1.21 6.52 16.52
N PRO A 14 -1.56 5.27 16.85
CA PRO A 14 -2.96 4.84 16.94
C PRO A 14 -3.80 5.60 17.97
N PHE A 15 -3.16 6.36 18.88
CA PHE A 15 -3.83 7.15 19.91
C PHE A 15 -3.94 8.65 19.56
N ALA A 16 -3.46 9.04 18.38
CA ALA A 16 -3.58 10.43 17.93
C ALA A 16 -5.04 10.86 17.84
N THR A 17 -5.33 12.03 18.42
CA THR A 17 -6.64 12.67 18.38
C THR A 17 -6.53 14.04 17.74
N PRO A 18 -7.63 14.64 17.25
CA PRO A 18 -7.60 16.02 16.75
C PRO A 18 -7.03 17.01 17.77
N THR A 19 -7.26 16.77 19.07
CA THR A 19 -6.74 17.62 20.14
C THR A 19 -5.24 17.44 20.33
N SER A 20 -4.74 16.20 20.35
CA SER A 20 -3.32 15.92 20.58
C SER A 20 -2.39 16.42 19.47
N ILE A 21 -2.94 16.61 18.25
CA ILE A 21 -2.17 17.07 17.09
C ILE A 21 -2.58 18.45 16.59
N ALA A 22 -3.36 19.21 17.39
CA ALA A 22 -3.90 20.51 16.98
C ALA A 22 -2.79 21.50 16.59
N GLU A 23 -1.74 21.62 17.37
CA GLU A 23 -0.60 22.49 17.08
C GLU A 23 0.11 22.12 15.77
N GLU A 24 0.32 20.83 15.53
CA GLU A 24 0.90 20.34 14.28
C GLU A 24 -0.01 20.61 13.08
N ALA A 25 -1.32 20.45 13.25
CA ALA A 25 -2.31 20.75 12.23
C ALA A 25 -2.31 22.23 11.86
N GLU A 26 -2.22 23.12 12.85
CA GLU A 26 -2.11 24.56 12.64
C GLU A 26 -0.83 24.91 11.88
N ARG A 27 0.31 24.39 12.29
CA ARG A 27 1.60 24.58 11.63
C ARG A 27 1.56 24.14 10.16
N ARG A 28 0.89 23.03 9.87
CA ARG A 28 0.71 22.50 8.50
C ARG A 28 -0.46 23.12 7.73
N ARG A 29 -1.23 24.01 8.34
CA ARG A 29 -2.46 24.58 7.77
C ARG A 29 -3.46 23.51 7.35
N MET A 30 -3.62 22.49 8.16
CA MET A 30 -4.49 21.34 7.91
C MET A 30 -5.63 21.28 8.92
N ASN A 31 -6.73 20.64 8.53
CA ASN A 31 -7.79 20.31 9.45
C ASN A 31 -7.29 19.25 10.47
N PRO A 32 -7.42 19.48 11.80
CA PRO A 32 -6.93 18.54 12.81
C PRO A 32 -7.55 17.13 12.71
N LYS A 33 -8.83 17.02 12.36
CA LYS A 33 -9.49 15.72 12.18
C LYS A 33 -8.90 14.96 10.99
N MET A 34 -8.60 15.67 9.90
CA MET A 34 -7.96 15.08 8.74
C MET A 34 -6.53 14.62 9.07
N LEU A 35 -5.75 15.46 9.73
CA LEU A 35 -4.38 15.09 10.12
C LEU A 35 -4.39 13.92 11.10
N ALA A 36 -5.31 13.87 12.07
CA ALA A 36 -5.47 12.75 12.99
C ALA A 36 -5.67 11.44 12.21
N SER A 37 -6.56 11.41 11.22
CA SER A 37 -6.82 10.21 10.42
C SER A 37 -5.61 9.75 9.59
N PHE A 38 -4.65 10.63 9.32
CA PHE A 38 -3.39 10.27 8.68
C PHE A 38 -2.39 9.69 9.67
N VAL A 39 -2.39 10.19 10.89
CA VAL A 39 -1.45 9.80 11.94
C VAL A 39 -1.89 8.52 12.65
N ASP A 40 -3.18 8.41 13.00
CA ASP A 40 -3.74 7.25 13.70
C ASP A 40 -3.82 5.97 12.83
N GLY A 41 -3.61 6.11 11.53
CA GLY A 41 -3.62 5.00 10.58
C GLY A 41 -4.97 4.78 9.89
N THR A 42 -6.05 5.43 10.33
CA THR A 42 -7.41 5.23 9.77
C THR A 42 -7.42 5.30 8.24
N LYS A 43 -6.87 6.38 7.67
CA LYS A 43 -6.83 6.53 6.22
C LYS A 43 -6.04 5.41 5.53
N THR A 44 -4.87 5.07 6.05
CA THR A 44 -4.03 4.00 5.48
C THR A 44 -4.78 2.66 5.52
N MET A 45 -5.45 2.34 6.63
CA MET A 45 -6.15 1.07 6.80
C MET A 45 -7.38 0.96 5.88
N VAL A 46 -8.13 2.04 5.69
CA VAL A 46 -9.25 2.08 4.74
C VAL A 46 -8.75 1.86 3.30
N GLU A 47 -7.68 2.54 2.90
CA GLU A 47 -7.09 2.36 1.58
C GLU A 47 -6.56 0.92 1.39
N MET A 48 -5.93 0.34 2.40
CA MET A 48 -5.42 -1.04 2.32
C MET A 48 -6.53 -2.09 2.32
N ALA A 49 -7.66 -1.85 3.01
CA ALA A 49 -8.85 -2.69 2.89
C ALA A 49 -9.41 -2.66 1.46
N ALA A 50 -9.45 -1.50 0.83
CA ALA A 50 -9.86 -1.38 -0.58
C ALA A 50 -8.91 -2.15 -1.51
N VAL A 51 -7.59 -2.04 -1.31
CA VAL A 51 -6.59 -2.80 -2.08
C VAL A 51 -6.74 -4.30 -1.85
N ALA A 52 -6.96 -4.74 -0.61
CA ALA A 52 -7.19 -6.14 -0.26
C ALA A 52 -8.39 -6.71 -1.04
N ASN A 53 -9.50 -5.98 -1.06
CA ASN A 53 -10.71 -6.40 -1.76
C ASN A 53 -10.57 -6.38 -3.29
N ALA A 54 -9.83 -5.40 -3.83
CA ALA A 54 -9.55 -5.30 -5.26
C ALA A 54 -8.64 -6.42 -5.77
N THR A 55 -7.68 -6.85 -4.96
CA THR A 55 -6.69 -7.88 -5.33
C THR A 55 -7.09 -9.29 -4.91
N GLY A 56 -7.95 -9.40 -3.89
CA GLY A 56 -8.25 -10.65 -3.19
C GLY A 56 -7.15 -11.05 -2.20
N PHE A 57 -6.22 -10.16 -1.91
CA PHE A 57 -5.15 -10.35 -0.92
C PHE A 57 -5.64 -10.02 0.49
N VAL A 58 -4.87 -10.45 1.48
CA VAL A 58 -5.17 -10.21 2.90
C VAL A 58 -3.93 -9.68 3.63
N PRO A 59 -4.05 -9.05 4.79
CA PRO A 59 -2.88 -8.77 5.63
C PRO A 59 -2.20 -10.06 6.09
N ASP A 60 -0.86 -10.09 6.12
CA ASP A 60 -0.09 -11.23 6.66
C ASP A 60 -0.23 -11.34 8.19
N VAL A 61 -0.33 -10.20 8.84
CA VAL A 61 -0.56 -10.08 10.29
C VAL A 61 -1.63 -9.02 10.56
N PRO A 62 -2.36 -9.10 11.70
CA PRO A 62 -3.33 -8.07 12.07
C PRO A 62 -2.69 -6.67 12.10
N GLY A 63 -3.25 -5.73 11.35
CA GLY A 63 -2.73 -4.37 11.22
C GLY A 63 -1.58 -4.21 10.23
N MET A 64 -1.16 -5.28 9.58
CA MET A 64 -0.01 -5.33 8.65
C MET A 64 1.33 -5.11 9.37
N HIS A 65 2.47 -5.29 8.67
CA HIS A 65 3.79 -5.10 9.28
C HIS A 65 4.18 -3.62 9.37
N GLY A 66 3.88 -2.85 8.34
CA GLY A 66 4.20 -1.43 8.27
C GLY A 66 5.69 -1.12 8.49
N PRO A 67 6.61 -1.79 7.82
CA PRO A 67 8.04 -1.59 8.02
C PRO A 67 8.44 -0.17 7.63
N ALA A 68 9.62 0.27 8.11
CA ALA A 68 10.23 1.53 7.71
C ALA A 68 11.28 1.26 6.63
N GLU A 69 11.10 1.84 5.46
CA GLU A 69 12.06 1.79 4.34
C GLU A 69 11.85 3.02 3.46
N LYS A 70 12.93 3.62 2.99
CA LYS A 70 12.91 4.79 2.12
C LYS A 70 13.28 4.47 0.68
N ASP A 71 14.02 3.40 0.46
CA ASP A 71 14.43 2.96 -0.87
C ASP A 71 13.45 1.93 -1.42
N PRO A 72 12.69 2.27 -2.48
CA PRO A 72 11.77 1.33 -3.11
C PRO A 72 12.45 0.05 -3.62
N ALA A 73 13.73 0.11 -4.00
CA ALA A 73 14.46 -1.04 -4.53
C ALA A 73 14.63 -2.16 -3.48
N LEU A 74 14.65 -1.79 -2.19
CA LEU A 74 14.81 -2.76 -1.09
C LEU A 74 13.52 -3.49 -0.74
N LEU A 75 12.37 -3.03 -1.23
CA LEU A 75 11.07 -3.64 -0.89
C LEU A 75 10.94 -5.09 -1.36
N ALA A 76 11.61 -5.47 -2.45
CA ALA A 76 11.58 -6.83 -2.96
C ALA A 76 12.14 -7.85 -1.95
N GLY A 77 13.25 -7.51 -1.32
CA GLY A 77 13.86 -8.32 -0.26
C GLY A 77 13.09 -8.24 1.06
N LEU A 78 12.67 -7.02 1.44
CA LEU A 78 11.93 -6.78 2.67
C LEU A 78 10.63 -7.60 2.72
N PHE A 79 9.89 -7.65 1.62
CA PHE A 79 8.65 -8.41 1.48
C PHE A 79 8.85 -9.77 0.81
N SER A 80 9.98 -10.43 1.05
CA SER A 80 10.16 -11.85 0.79
C SER A 80 9.67 -12.69 1.96
N LEU A 81 9.62 -14.01 1.77
CA LEU A 81 9.24 -14.94 2.85
C LEU A 81 10.29 -14.95 3.96
N ARG A 82 9.87 -15.25 5.18
CA ARG A 82 10.77 -15.37 6.35
C ARG A 82 11.90 -16.35 6.12
N GLU A 83 11.61 -17.46 5.47
CA GLU A 83 12.62 -18.46 5.09
C GLU A 83 13.63 -17.95 4.04
N GLU A 84 13.27 -16.88 3.32
CA GLU A 84 14.13 -16.16 2.37
C GLU A 84 14.78 -14.91 3.00
N GLY A 85 14.59 -14.68 4.31
CA GLY A 85 15.15 -13.53 5.05
C GLY A 85 14.27 -12.30 5.09
N GLY A 86 13.02 -12.38 4.62
CA GLY A 86 12.04 -11.27 4.62
C GLY A 86 11.07 -11.28 5.80
N LEU A 87 10.00 -10.52 5.69
CA LEU A 87 9.00 -10.32 6.74
C LEU A 87 7.83 -11.31 6.66
N LEU A 88 7.52 -11.83 5.47
CA LEU A 88 6.24 -12.46 5.21
C LEU A 88 6.19 -13.93 5.63
N SER A 89 5.05 -14.35 6.15
CA SER A 89 4.73 -15.76 6.35
C SER A 89 4.16 -16.41 5.08
N SER A 90 3.52 -15.64 4.23
CA SER A 90 2.96 -16.10 2.95
C SER A 90 2.90 -14.97 1.93
N TYR A 91 2.81 -15.31 0.64
CA TYR A 91 2.49 -14.38 -0.43
C TYR A 91 0.97 -14.19 -0.61
N GLY A 92 0.59 -13.18 -1.38
CA GLY A 92 -0.80 -12.81 -1.58
C GLY A 92 -1.28 -11.83 -0.51
N VAL A 93 -0.42 -10.90 -0.12
CA VAL A 93 -0.67 -9.99 1.01
C VAL A 93 -0.73 -8.52 0.60
N VAL A 94 -1.40 -7.74 1.44
CA VAL A 94 -1.35 -6.27 1.42
C VAL A 94 -0.54 -5.76 2.59
N ASP A 95 0.25 -4.70 2.34
CA ASP A 95 1.02 -4.04 3.40
C ASP A 95 1.29 -2.57 3.05
N TYR A 96 1.70 -1.77 4.04
CA TYR A 96 2.16 -0.41 3.83
C TYR A 96 3.61 -0.25 4.28
N VAL A 97 4.28 0.79 3.79
CA VAL A 97 5.68 1.09 4.16
C VAL A 97 5.79 2.53 4.62
N ARG A 98 6.46 2.75 5.73
CA ARG A 98 6.78 4.09 6.22
C ARG A 98 8.05 4.57 5.54
N GLY A 99 7.94 5.58 4.66
CA GLY A 99 9.08 6.23 4.04
C GLY A 99 9.08 6.27 2.51
N VAL A 100 8.39 5.36 1.82
CA VAL A 100 8.26 5.37 0.34
C VAL A 100 7.01 6.12 -0.14
N ALA A 101 6.53 7.05 0.66
CA ALA A 101 5.34 7.85 0.33
C ALA A 101 5.73 9.13 -0.46
N PRO A 102 4.83 9.63 -1.32
CA PRO A 102 3.42 9.25 -1.49
C PRO A 102 3.17 8.10 -2.47
N GLY A 103 4.08 7.16 -2.61
CA GLY A 103 4.03 6.13 -3.63
C GLY A 103 3.10 4.94 -3.34
N VAL A 104 2.87 4.18 -4.39
CA VAL A 104 2.25 2.86 -4.36
C VAL A 104 3.16 1.84 -5.02
N PHE A 105 3.07 0.58 -4.62
CA PHE A 105 3.92 -0.47 -5.17
C PHE A 105 3.18 -1.79 -5.28
N VAL A 106 3.67 -2.61 -6.18
CA VAL A 106 3.37 -4.04 -6.19
C VAL A 106 4.68 -4.82 -6.26
N ILE A 107 4.71 -5.97 -5.63
CA ILE A 107 5.81 -6.92 -5.80
C ILE A 107 5.29 -8.06 -6.66
N VAL A 108 6.05 -8.35 -7.69
CA VAL A 108 5.80 -9.49 -8.58
C VAL A 108 6.91 -10.51 -8.38
N ARG A 109 6.56 -11.79 -8.51
CA ARG A 109 7.52 -12.90 -8.47
C ARG A 109 7.44 -13.65 -9.78
N SER A 110 8.58 -13.93 -10.38
CA SER A 110 8.66 -14.77 -11.57
C SER A 110 9.61 -15.93 -11.36
N GLY A 111 9.12 -17.14 -11.65
CA GLY A 111 9.95 -18.34 -11.70
C GLY A 111 10.45 -18.70 -13.10
N THR A 112 9.97 -18.01 -14.16
CA THR A 112 10.36 -18.31 -15.53
C THR A 112 11.61 -17.54 -15.94
N VAL A 113 12.57 -18.24 -16.55
CA VAL A 113 13.86 -17.68 -16.97
C VAL A 113 13.70 -16.48 -17.90
N PRO A 114 12.90 -16.54 -19.00
CA PRO A 114 12.79 -15.42 -19.93
C PRO A 114 12.25 -14.13 -19.28
N VAL A 115 11.32 -14.24 -18.34
CA VAL A 115 10.78 -13.07 -17.63
C VAL A 115 11.80 -12.49 -16.65
N ARG A 116 12.57 -13.34 -15.99
CA ARG A 116 13.65 -12.90 -15.09
C ARG A 116 14.74 -12.16 -15.84
N GLU A 117 15.23 -12.73 -16.94
CA GLU A 117 16.25 -12.10 -17.81
C GLU A 117 15.76 -10.74 -18.34
N MET A 118 14.49 -10.63 -18.73
CA MET A 118 13.93 -9.37 -19.18
C MET A 118 13.87 -8.33 -18.04
N LEU A 119 13.44 -8.71 -16.85
CA LEU A 119 13.36 -7.81 -15.71
C LEU A 119 14.75 -7.38 -15.23
N GLU A 120 15.73 -8.29 -15.27
CA GLU A 120 17.12 -7.96 -14.98
C GLU A 120 17.70 -6.99 -16.01
N TYR A 121 17.46 -7.23 -17.31
CA TYR A 121 17.83 -6.32 -18.38
C TYR A 121 17.21 -4.93 -18.21
N LEU A 122 15.98 -4.83 -17.70
CA LEU A 122 15.31 -3.57 -17.37
C LEU A 122 15.78 -2.95 -16.04
N GLY A 123 16.81 -3.49 -15.42
CA GLY A 123 17.37 -2.95 -14.18
C GLY A 123 16.53 -3.18 -12.92
N GLN A 124 15.61 -4.16 -12.96
CA GLN A 124 14.73 -4.47 -11.82
C GLN A 124 15.39 -5.37 -10.76
N GLY A 125 16.68 -5.69 -10.93
CA GLY A 125 17.45 -6.55 -10.03
C GLY A 125 17.39 -8.04 -10.42
N PRO A 126 18.11 -8.91 -9.67
CA PRO A 126 18.30 -10.32 -10.04
C PRO A 126 17.07 -11.20 -9.76
N GLY A 127 16.04 -10.68 -9.08
CA GLY A 127 14.88 -11.45 -8.70
C GLY A 127 15.13 -12.47 -7.57
N PRO A 128 14.22 -13.41 -7.34
CA PRO A 128 12.97 -13.67 -8.08
C PRO A 128 11.81 -12.69 -7.80
N ASN A 129 11.93 -11.80 -6.81
CA ASN A 129 10.96 -10.76 -6.48
C ASN A 129 11.40 -9.43 -7.09
N TYR A 130 10.47 -8.71 -7.67
CA TYR A 130 10.69 -7.44 -8.35
C TYR A 130 9.68 -6.41 -7.90
N VAL A 131 10.11 -5.16 -7.70
CA VAL A 131 9.25 -4.05 -7.28
C VAL A 131 8.82 -3.24 -8.50
N LEU A 132 7.52 -3.09 -8.68
CA LEU A 132 6.96 -2.10 -9.58
C LEU A 132 6.44 -0.95 -8.72
N TYR A 133 7.14 0.18 -8.75
CA TYR A 133 6.88 1.33 -7.90
C TYR A 133 6.42 2.53 -8.71
N ARG A 134 5.33 3.15 -8.24
CA ARG A 134 4.86 4.44 -8.74
C ARG A 134 5.06 5.47 -7.62
N PRO A 135 5.89 6.51 -7.80
CA PRO A 135 6.30 7.42 -6.72
C PRO A 135 5.21 8.39 -6.25
N TYR A 136 3.99 8.27 -6.77
CA TYR A 136 2.85 9.12 -6.42
C TYR A 136 1.53 8.37 -6.60
N HIS A 137 0.51 8.86 -5.89
CA HIS A 137 -0.90 8.60 -6.18
C HIS A 137 -1.65 9.93 -6.08
N LEU A 138 -2.47 10.22 -7.08
CA LEU A 138 -3.12 11.51 -7.25
C LEU A 138 -4.65 11.35 -7.14
N THR A 139 -5.09 10.86 -5.98
CA THR A 139 -6.49 10.47 -5.76
C THR A 139 -7.50 11.51 -6.26
N SER A 140 -7.35 12.77 -5.88
CA SER A 140 -8.28 13.82 -6.29
C SER A 140 -8.23 14.14 -7.79
N LEU A 141 -7.04 14.09 -8.39
CA LEU A 141 -6.86 14.38 -9.82
C LEU A 141 -7.27 13.21 -10.72
N GLU A 142 -7.23 11.98 -10.19
CA GLU A 142 -7.60 10.77 -10.92
C GLU A 142 -9.09 10.41 -10.77
N THR A 143 -9.79 10.96 -9.78
CA THR A 143 -11.23 10.74 -9.55
C THR A 143 -12.09 11.05 -10.78
N PRO A 144 -11.90 12.16 -11.53
CA PRO A 144 -12.69 12.45 -12.72
C PRO A 144 -12.60 11.35 -13.80
N ILE A 145 -11.45 10.67 -13.91
CA ILE A 145 -11.28 9.55 -14.86
C ILE A 145 -12.18 8.38 -14.46
N SER A 146 -12.23 8.06 -13.18
CA SER A 146 -13.10 6.98 -12.66
C SER A 146 -14.58 7.31 -12.83
N VAL A 147 -14.95 8.57 -12.58
CA VAL A 147 -16.33 9.05 -12.80
C VAL A 147 -16.69 8.99 -14.28
N ALA A 148 -15.81 9.45 -15.17
CA ALA A 148 -16.05 9.40 -16.62
C ALA A 148 -16.21 7.95 -17.12
N ARG A 149 -15.39 7.01 -16.67
CA ARG A 149 -15.54 5.58 -17.01
C ARG A 149 -16.89 5.03 -16.56
N ALA A 150 -17.30 5.31 -15.34
CA ALA A 150 -18.56 4.86 -14.80
C ALA A 150 -19.76 5.43 -15.58
N VAL A 151 -19.73 6.72 -15.91
CA VAL A 151 -20.83 7.40 -16.61
C VAL A 151 -20.89 7.05 -18.10
N LEU A 152 -19.73 7.03 -18.79
CA LEU A 152 -19.69 6.86 -20.25
C LEU A 152 -19.74 5.40 -20.68
N TYR A 153 -19.17 4.51 -19.88
CA TYR A 153 -19.03 3.08 -20.25
C TYR A 153 -19.74 2.13 -19.31
N GLY A 154 -20.29 2.59 -18.17
CA GLY A 154 -20.90 1.72 -17.16
C GLY A 154 -19.87 0.82 -16.45
N GLU A 155 -18.59 1.21 -16.47
CA GLU A 155 -17.49 0.40 -15.98
C GLU A 155 -16.90 0.99 -14.68
N ALA A 156 -16.68 0.12 -13.68
CA ALA A 156 -15.85 0.48 -12.54
C ALA A 156 -14.36 0.46 -12.94
N THR A 157 -13.59 1.48 -12.53
CA THR A 157 -12.13 1.51 -12.75
C THR A 157 -11.46 0.33 -12.04
N VAL A 158 -11.92 0.02 -10.83
CA VAL A 158 -11.52 -1.17 -10.06
C VAL A 158 -12.78 -1.75 -9.43
N ALA A 159 -13.02 -3.01 -9.67
CA ALA A 159 -14.09 -3.75 -9.02
C ALA A 159 -13.53 -4.67 -7.94
N MET A 160 -14.32 -4.91 -6.93
CA MET A 160 -14.02 -5.90 -5.90
C MET A 160 -13.93 -7.31 -6.53
N ARG A 161 -12.93 -8.08 -6.12
CA ARG A 161 -12.70 -9.43 -6.63
C ARG A 161 -13.49 -10.46 -5.82
N GLY A 162 -14.72 -10.70 -6.22
CA GLY A 162 -15.63 -11.63 -5.54
C GLY A 162 -16.24 -11.02 -4.28
N ARG A 163 -16.39 -11.81 -3.21
CA ARG A 163 -16.85 -11.32 -1.91
C ARG A 163 -15.74 -10.54 -1.19
N PRO A 164 -16.07 -9.51 -0.38
CA PRO A 164 -15.08 -8.81 0.43
C PRO A 164 -14.30 -9.81 1.30
N ARG A 165 -12.98 -9.69 1.30
CA ARG A 165 -12.07 -10.47 2.15
C ARG A 165 -11.61 -9.71 3.38
N ALA A 166 -11.63 -8.37 3.31
CA ALA A 166 -11.24 -7.51 4.39
C ALA A 166 -12.25 -6.39 4.56
N GLU A 167 -12.86 -6.30 5.73
CA GLU A 167 -13.63 -5.14 6.16
C GLU A 167 -12.73 -4.15 6.89
N VAL A 168 -11.78 -4.67 7.64
CA VAL A 168 -10.69 -3.93 8.30
C VAL A 168 -9.37 -4.67 8.13
N VAL A 169 -8.28 -3.91 8.05
CA VAL A 169 -6.90 -4.42 8.00
C VAL A 169 -6.09 -3.99 9.22
N ALA A 170 -6.73 -3.36 10.19
CA ALA A 170 -6.18 -2.98 11.48
C ALA A 170 -7.11 -3.40 12.62
N VAL A 171 -6.54 -3.56 13.80
CA VAL A 171 -7.29 -3.78 15.04
C VAL A 171 -7.52 -2.43 15.70
N ALA A 172 -8.77 -2.10 16.01
CA ALA A 172 -9.09 -0.97 16.85
C ALA A 172 -8.54 -1.21 18.28
N LYS A 173 -7.99 -0.18 18.87
CA LYS A 173 -7.52 -0.20 20.27
C LYS A 173 -8.43 0.61 21.15
#